data_59d1bcdf00942ef19e36a09799137041
#
_entry.id   59d1bcdf00942ef19e36a09799137041
#
_cell.length_a   1.000
_cell.length_b   1.000
_cell.length_c   1.000
_cell.angle_alpha   90.00
_cell.angle_beta   90.00
_cell.angle_gamma   90.00
#
_symmetry.space_group_name_H-M   'P 1'
#
loop_
_entity.id
_entity.type
_entity.pdbx_description
1 polymer ?
#
loop_
_entity_poly.entity_id
_entity_poly.type
_entity_poly.pdbx_seq_one_letter_code
_entity_poly.pdbx_strand_id
1 'polypeptide(L)'
;SPLSFGFATRIHPAMEKNGDAFLHKSWNNRALIGVIDGVGHGQYAHVASLKAREYIESHYDLPLESVLAGTNRACRGTRGVVVGLLRFYWNEKRVNLELAGVGNMECNVVTPEGRKSLISKRGLLGKYYPSPIVISQEWTGETRRTVFLHSDGISSHWSPDEFEETLSRSAPEIANKLLSEFGRTNDDATIAVTKYGPGEDDD
;
A
#
# COMPACT_ATOMS: atom_id res chain seq x y z
N SER A 1 -10.32 -14.61 -8.37
CA SER A 1 -9.21 -14.27 -7.44
C SER A 1 -9.66 -14.54 -6.01
N PRO A 2 -8.82 -15.10 -5.13
CA PRO A 2 -9.14 -15.19 -3.71
C PRO A 2 -8.93 -13.86 -2.97
N LEU A 3 -8.60 -12.82 -3.72
CA LEU A 3 -8.30 -11.48 -3.20
C LEU A 3 -9.25 -10.47 -3.81
N SER A 4 -9.71 -9.54 -2.97
CA SER A 4 -10.38 -8.31 -3.38
C SER A 4 -9.59 -7.08 -2.92
N PHE A 5 -9.70 -5.97 -3.66
CA PHE A 5 -8.88 -4.79 -3.47
C PHE A 5 -9.74 -3.53 -3.35
N GLY A 6 -9.31 -2.61 -2.50
CA GLY A 6 -9.93 -1.29 -2.37
C GLY A 6 -8.90 -0.21 -2.12
N PHE A 7 -9.16 1.00 -2.62
CA PHE A 7 -8.26 2.14 -2.52
C PHE A 7 -9.06 3.39 -2.17
N ALA A 8 -8.46 4.25 -1.38
CA ALA A 8 -8.99 5.58 -1.12
C ALA A 8 -7.84 6.58 -0.98
N THR A 9 -8.02 7.77 -1.52
CA THR A 9 -7.04 8.84 -1.45
C THR A 9 -7.72 10.19 -1.29
N ARG A 10 -7.05 11.12 -0.60
CA ARG A 10 -7.51 12.49 -0.40
C ARG A 10 -6.34 13.46 -0.48
N ILE A 11 -6.54 14.55 -1.21
CA ILE A 11 -5.56 15.62 -1.36
C ILE A 11 -5.55 16.48 -0.10
N HIS A 12 -4.37 16.98 0.29
CA HIS A 12 -4.23 18.02 1.31
C HIS A 12 -5.19 19.19 1.00
N PRO A 13 -6.00 19.65 1.98
CA PRO A 13 -7.09 20.61 1.70
C PRO A 13 -6.67 21.96 1.14
N ALA A 14 -5.41 22.36 1.37
CA ALA A 14 -4.86 23.62 0.82
C ALA A 14 -4.16 23.45 -0.54
N MET A 15 -4.18 22.24 -1.14
CA MET A 15 -3.44 21.92 -2.37
C MET A 15 -4.38 21.50 -3.49
N GLU A 16 -3.97 21.73 -4.73
CA GLU A 16 -4.68 21.30 -5.95
C GLU A 16 -4.18 19.95 -6.46
N LYS A 17 -2.97 19.54 -6.04
CA LYS A 17 -2.31 18.31 -6.48
C LYS A 17 -2.07 17.38 -5.31
N ASN A 18 -2.42 16.10 -5.51
CA ASN A 18 -2.14 15.05 -4.55
C ASN A 18 -0.64 14.71 -4.56
N GLY A 19 0.01 14.83 -3.41
CA GLY A 19 1.39 14.38 -3.20
C GLY A 19 1.51 12.87 -3.08
N ASP A 20 0.40 12.18 -2.78
CA ASP A 20 0.32 10.72 -2.76
C ASP A 20 -0.10 10.16 -4.12
N ALA A 21 0.24 8.90 -4.33
CA ALA A 21 -0.29 8.08 -5.42
C ALA A 21 -0.46 6.62 -4.97
N PHE A 22 -1.26 5.88 -5.70
CA PHE A 22 -1.36 4.43 -5.55
C PHE A 22 -1.37 3.75 -6.92
N LEU A 23 -1.09 2.47 -6.94
CA LEU A 23 -1.20 1.64 -8.13
C LEU A 23 -1.72 0.24 -7.80
N HIS A 24 -2.34 -0.38 -8.80
CA HIS A 24 -2.77 -1.76 -8.78
C HIS A 24 -2.53 -2.38 -10.16
N LYS A 25 -1.82 -3.49 -10.18
CA LYS A 25 -1.64 -4.34 -11.37
C LYS A 25 -1.98 -5.78 -11.03
N SER A 26 -2.77 -6.45 -11.84
CA SER A 26 -3.08 -7.87 -11.71
C SER A 26 -2.73 -8.61 -13.00
N TRP A 27 -2.06 -9.76 -12.88
CA TRP A 27 -1.67 -10.61 -14.02
C TRP A 27 -1.36 -12.04 -13.56
N ASN A 28 -1.75 -13.03 -14.33
CA ASN A 28 -1.33 -14.43 -14.14
C ASN A 28 -1.34 -14.92 -12.67
N ASN A 29 -2.46 -14.75 -11.97
CA ASN A 29 -2.59 -15.07 -10.54
C ASN A 29 -1.59 -14.33 -9.64
N ARG A 30 -1.31 -13.08 -9.98
CA ARG A 30 -0.47 -12.15 -9.23
C ARG A 30 -1.13 -10.78 -9.16
N ALA A 31 -0.80 -10.05 -8.12
CA ALA A 31 -1.15 -8.64 -8.02
C ALA A 31 0.00 -7.85 -7.39
N LEU A 32 0.22 -6.65 -7.87
CA LEU A 32 1.10 -5.66 -7.26
C LEU A 32 0.25 -4.47 -6.83
N ILE A 33 0.35 -4.13 -5.55
CA ILE A 33 -0.25 -2.96 -4.93
C ILE A 33 0.86 -2.03 -4.47
N GLY A 34 0.73 -0.75 -4.75
CA GLY A 34 1.67 0.27 -4.30
C GLY A 34 0.96 1.46 -3.68
N VAL A 35 1.52 1.98 -2.60
CA VAL A 35 1.20 3.30 -2.05
C VAL A 35 2.48 4.12 -2.04
N ILE A 36 2.39 5.34 -2.52
CA ILE A 36 3.51 6.25 -2.76
C ILE A 36 3.18 7.58 -2.09
N ASP A 37 4.13 8.11 -1.35
CA ASP A 37 4.03 9.39 -0.67
C ASP A 37 5.22 10.27 -1.09
N GLY A 38 4.94 11.32 -1.87
CA GLY A 38 5.92 12.32 -2.26
C GLY A 38 6.22 13.28 -1.11
N VAL A 39 7.50 13.55 -0.87
CA VAL A 39 7.91 14.40 0.26
C VAL A 39 7.30 15.79 0.21
N GLY A 40 6.63 16.17 1.28
CA GLY A 40 5.86 17.40 1.40
C GLY A 40 4.45 17.24 0.82
N HIS A 41 3.95 18.29 0.21
CA HIS A 41 2.62 18.32 -0.43
C HIS A 41 2.65 19.24 -1.67
N GLY A 42 1.56 19.22 -2.45
CA GLY A 42 1.40 20.03 -3.64
C GLY A 42 2.22 19.57 -4.83
N GLN A 43 2.55 20.49 -5.74
CA GLN A 43 3.08 20.20 -7.07
C GLN A 43 4.38 19.38 -7.08
N TYR A 44 5.33 19.67 -6.21
CA TYR A 44 6.62 18.97 -6.22
C TYR A 44 6.54 17.56 -5.64
N ALA A 45 5.70 17.36 -4.62
CA ALA A 45 5.39 16.03 -4.10
C ALA A 45 4.65 15.21 -5.16
N HIS A 46 3.68 15.81 -5.85
CA HIS A 46 2.94 15.19 -6.94
C HIS A 46 3.87 14.72 -8.09
N VAL A 47 4.80 15.57 -8.54
CA VAL A 47 5.78 15.19 -9.58
C VAL A 47 6.63 14.00 -9.15
N ALA A 48 7.09 13.97 -7.89
CA ALA A 48 7.87 12.87 -7.36
C ALA A 48 7.06 11.56 -7.35
N SER A 49 5.82 11.61 -6.86
CA SER A 49 4.93 10.44 -6.81
C SER A 49 4.57 9.90 -8.19
N LEU A 50 4.32 10.78 -9.16
CA LEU A 50 4.04 10.36 -10.54
C LEU A 50 5.23 9.65 -11.19
N LYS A 51 6.45 10.17 -11.02
CA LYS A 51 7.65 9.51 -11.54
C LYS A 51 7.86 8.13 -10.93
N ALA A 52 7.64 7.98 -9.62
CA ALA A 52 7.68 6.70 -8.95
C ALA A 52 6.63 5.74 -9.51
N ARG A 53 5.38 6.19 -9.62
CA ARG A 53 4.27 5.40 -10.14
C ARG A 53 4.52 4.93 -11.56
N GLU A 54 4.92 5.81 -12.47
CA GLU A 54 5.21 5.48 -13.87
C GLU A 54 6.29 4.40 -13.98
N TYR A 55 7.38 4.52 -13.20
CA TYR A 55 8.42 3.51 -13.19
C TYR A 55 7.90 2.16 -12.69
N ILE A 56 7.19 2.14 -11.55
CA ILE A 56 6.65 0.91 -10.95
C ILE A 56 5.66 0.24 -11.89
N GLU A 57 4.76 1.00 -12.50
CA GLU A 57 3.76 0.49 -13.46
C GLU A 57 4.39 -0.11 -14.72
N SER A 58 5.56 0.39 -15.13
CA SER A 58 6.29 -0.12 -16.30
C SER A 58 7.17 -1.34 -15.98
N HIS A 59 7.46 -1.60 -14.70
CA HIS A 59 8.38 -2.65 -14.24
C HIS A 59 7.75 -3.53 -13.15
N TYR A 60 6.43 -3.63 -13.17
CA TYR A 60 5.63 -4.27 -12.12
C TYR A 60 5.93 -5.76 -11.91
N ASP A 61 6.47 -6.45 -12.89
CA ASP A 61 6.76 -7.91 -12.87
C ASP A 61 8.19 -8.25 -12.41
N LEU A 62 9.06 -7.24 -12.23
CA LEU A 62 10.41 -7.45 -11.70
C LEU A 62 10.37 -7.79 -10.20
N PRO A 63 11.43 -8.43 -9.64
CA PRO A 63 11.57 -8.57 -8.19
C PRO A 63 11.42 -7.24 -7.46
N LEU A 64 10.80 -7.24 -6.27
CA LEU A 64 10.49 -5.99 -5.54
C LEU A 64 11.72 -5.14 -5.26
N GLU A 65 12.88 -5.77 -4.98
CA GLU A 65 14.14 -5.06 -4.78
C GLU A 65 14.57 -4.30 -6.04
N SER A 66 14.39 -4.90 -7.21
CA SER A 66 14.70 -4.30 -8.51
C SER A 66 13.74 -3.15 -8.83
N VAL A 67 12.46 -3.32 -8.52
CA VAL A 67 11.45 -2.25 -8.66
C VAL A 67 11.83 -1.05 -7.81
N LEU A 68 12.15 -1.25 -6.53
CA LEU A 68 12.54 -0.16 -5.63
C LEU A 68 13.85 0.51 -6.05
N ALA A 69 14.86 -0.26 -6.46
CA ALA A 69 16.13 0.28 -6.96
C ALA A 69 15.92 1.16 -8.20
N GLY A 70 15.09 0.72 -9.13
CA GLY A 70 14.74 1.49 -10.32
C GLY A 70 13.92 2.74 -10.00
N THR A 71 12.97 2.64 -9.08
CA THR A 71 12.19 3.78 -8.59
C THR A 71 13.10 4.82 -7.94
N ASN A 72 14.09 4.38 -7.15
CA ASN A 72 15.09 5.27 -6.59
C ASN A 72 15.82 6.07 -7.68
N ARG A 73 16.26 5.42 -8.75
CA ARG A 73 16.92 6.10 -9.88
C ARG A 73 15.97 7.07 -10.59
N ALA A 74 14.72 6.66 -10.83
CA ALA A 74 13.72 7.48 -11.51
C ALA A 74 13.36 8.75 -10.71
N CYS A 75 13.40 8.69 -9.39
CA CYS A 75 13.06 9.80 -8.50
C CYS A 75 14.23 10.75 -8.18
N ARG A 76 15.43 10.50 -8.70
CA ARG A 76 16.57 11.42 -8.55
C ARG A 76 16.22 12.79 -9.13
N GLY A 77 16.61 13.85 -8.43
CA GLY A 77 16.29 15.21 -8.82
C GLY A 77 14.89 15.69 -8.40
N THR A 78 14.05 14.82 -7.86
CA THR A 78 12.78 15.19 -7.24
C THR A 78 12.96 15.46 -5.74
N ARG A 79 11.86 15.77 -5.03
CA ARG A 79 11.84 15.81 -3.56
C ARG A 79 12.06 14.43 -2.91
N GLY A 80 11.90 13.36 -3.66
CA GLY A 80 11.94 11.99 -3.19
C GLY A 80 10.57 11.48 -2.77
N VAL A 81 10.48 10.15 -2.61
CA VAL A 81 9.24 9.46 -2.26
C VAL A 81 9.48 8.39 -1.19
N VAL A 82 8.46 8.16 -0.40
CA VAL A 82 8.28 6.98 0.42
C VAL A 82 7.38 6.02 -0.33
N VAL A 83 7.71 4.74 -0.35
CA VAL A 83 6.98 3.71 -1.13
C VAL A 83 6.79 2.44 -0.31
N GLY A 84 5.57 1.91 -0.32
CA GLY A 84 5.27 0.56 0.11
C GLY A 84 4.72 -0.26 -1.07
N LEU A 85 5.22 -1.48 -1.23
CA LEU A 85 4.78 -2.41 -2.27
C LEU A 85 4.36 -3.72 -1.64
N LEU A 86 3.18 -4.20 -2.03
CA LEU A 86 2.67 -5.52 -1.71
C LEU A 86 2.56 -6.32 -3.01
N ARG A 87 3.16 -7.49 -3.05
CA ARG A 87 3.01 -8.44 -4.15
C ARG A 87 2.33 -9.69 -3.65
N PHE A 88 1.26 -10.08 -4.31
CA PHE A 88 0.53 -11.30 -4.05
C PHE A 88 0.75 -12.29 -5.18
N TYR A 89 0.89 -13.57 -4.81
CA TYR A 89 0.86 -14.72 -5.72
C TYR A 89 -0.13 -15.72 -5.15
N TRP A 90 -1.00 -16.28 -5.97
CA TRP A 90 -1.96 -17.28 -5.49
C TRP A 90 -2.10 -18.45 -6.44
N ASN A 91 -2.50 -19.57 -5.85
CA ASN A 91 -3.00 -20.76 -6.53
C ASN A 91 -4.21 -21.27 -5.75
N GLU A 92 -4.74 -22.44 -6.13
CA GLU A 92 -5.93 -23.04 -5.50
C GLU A 92 -5.78 -23.29 -3.99
N LYS A 93 -4.56 -23.38 -3.44
CA LYS A 93 -4.29 -23.82 -2.06
C LYS A 93 -3.67 -22.76 -1.17
N ARG A 94 -3.06 -21.75 -1.73
CA ARG A 94 -2.27 -20.78 -0.95
C ARG A 94 -2.16 -19.42 -1.61
N VAL A 95 -1.96 -18.42 -0.77
CA VAL A 95 -1.56 -17.07 -1.16
C VAL A 95 -0.22 -16.74 -0.52
N ASN A 96 0.71 -16.22 -1.30
CA ASN A 96 1.96 -15.68 -0.81
C ASN A 96 1.91 -14.16 -0.92
N LEU A 97 2.30 -13.49 0.14
CA LEU A 97 2.48 -12.04 0.21
C LEU A 97 3.96 -11.73 0.35
N GLU A 98 4.48 -10.86 -0.51
CA GLU A 98 5.76 -10.18 -0.32
C GLU A 98 5.51 -8.70 -0.06
N LEU A 99 6.13 -8.17 0.97
CA LEU A 99 6.16 -6.74 1.27
C LEU A 99 7.59 -6.23 1.12
N ALA A 100 7.78 -5.15 0.39
CA ALA A 100 8.99 -4.35 0.41
C ALA A 100 8.63 -2.87 0.43
N GLY A 101 9.39 -2.08 1.17
CA GLY A 101 9.12 -0.65 1.26
C GLY A 101 10.32 0.14 1.77
N VAL A 102 10.30 1.43 1.50
CA VAL A 102 11.28 2.41 1.98
C VAL A 102 10.53 3.61 2.51
N GLY A 103 10.82 3.96 3.76
CA GLY A 103 10.24 5.09 4.47
C GLY A 103 9.26 4.69 5.56
N ASN A 104 8.42 5.63 5.97
CA ASN A 104 7.44 5.49 7.05
C ASN A 104 6.06 4.96 6.58
N MET A 105 6.03 4.22 5.49
CA MET A 105 4.82 3.54 5.03
C MET A 105 4.39 2.48 6.05
N GLU A 106 3.11 2.46 6.40
CA GLU A 106 2.57 1.50 7.36
C GLU A 106 1.85 0.35 6.66
N CYS A 107 2.17 -0.87 7.07
CA CYS A 107 1.48 -2.08 6.62
C CYS A 107 1.04 -2.91 7.81
N ASN A 108 -0.22 -3.31 7.81
CA ASN A 108 -0.82 -4.14 8.86
C ASN A 108 -1.58 -5.30 8.25
N VAL A 109 -1.42 -6.48 8.82
CA VAL A 109 -2.25 -7.66 8.53
C VAL A 109 -3.16 -7.91 9.73
N VAL A 110 -4.46 -7.91 9.48
CA VAL A 110 -5.50 -8.16 10.48
C VAL A 110 -6.12 -9.53 10.22
N THR A 111 -6.20 -10.32 11.28
CA THR A 111 -6.85 -11.65 11.32
C THR A 111 -7.82 -11.69 12.50
N PRO A 112 -8.65 -12.75 12.66
CA PRO A 112 -9.46 -12.92 13.86
C PRO A 112 -8.66 -12.98 15.17
N GLU A 113 -7.39 -13.37 15.10
CA GLU A 113 -6.50 -13.45 16.27
C GLU A 113 -5.84 -12.09 16.62
N GLY A 114 -5.99 -11.08 15.77
CA GLY A 114 -5.47 -9.76 16.03
C GLY A 114 -4.74 -9.10 14.84
N ARG A 115 -3.96 -8.09 15.14
CA ARG A 115 -3.25 -7.24 14.18
C ARG A 115 -1.74 -7.45 14.27
N LYS A 116 -1.10 -7.63 13.13
CA LYS A 116 0.35 -7.71 12.99
C LYS A 116 0.86 -6.58 12.10
N SER A 117 1.76 -5.75 12.61
CA SER A 117 2.45 -4.73 11.82
C SER A 117 3.64 -5.33 11.07
N LEU A 118 3.75 -4.98 9.79
CA LEU A 118 4.90 -5.30 8.95
C LEU A 118 5.70 -4.02 8.73
N ILE A 119 6.99 -4.04 9.07
CA ILE A 119 7.82 -2.83 9.12
C ILE A 119 8.62 -2.69 7.82
N SER A 120 8.55 -1.53 7.21
CA SER A 120 9.44 -1.13 6.11
C SER A 120 10.73 -0.49 6.64
N LYS A 121 11.76 -0.42 5.79
CA LYS A 121 13.05 0.16 6.14
C LYS A 121 13.03 1.69 6.00
N ARG A 122 13.64 2.41 6.94
CA ARG A 122 13.78 3.87 6.85
C ARG A 122 14.57 4.26 5.60
N GLY A 123 14.17 5.33 4.96
CA GLY A 123 14.83 5.88 3.78
C GLY A 123 13.90 6.77 2.98
N LEU A 124 14.41 7.24 1.85
CA LEU A 124 13.71 8.12 0.94
C LEU A 124 14.23 7.87 -0.48
N LEU A 125 13.42 7.29 -1.34
CA LEU A 125 13.79 6.99 -2.72
C LEU A 125 14.06 8.30 -3.49
N GLY A 126 15.14 8.32 -4.24
CA GLY A 126 15.65 9.51 -4.93
C GLY A 126 16.64 10.35 -4.11
N LYS A 127 16.79 10.06 -2.82
CA LYS A 127 17.69 10.77 -1.87
C LYS A 127 18.58 9.81 -1.10
N TYR A 128 17.99 9.05 -0.18
CA TYR A 128 18.67 8.07 0.64
C TYR A 128 18.01 6.70 0.43
N TYR A 129 18.71 5.83 -0.25
CA TYR A 129 18.23 4.49 -0.59
C TYR A 129 19.01 3.42 0.17
N PRO A 130 18.46 2.88 1.25
CA PRO A 130 18.99 1.68 1.89
C PRO A 130 18.65 0.46 1.04
N SER A 131 19.45 -0.60 1.13
CA SER A 131 19.04 -1.88 0.56
C SER A 131 17.73 -2.33 1.16
N PRO A 132 16.67 -2.57 0.37
CA PRO A 132 15.37 -2.97 0.90
C PRO A 132 15.43 -4.37 1.50
N ILE A 133 14.49 -4.62 2.42
CA ILE A 133 14.22 -5.96 2.95
C ILE A 133 12.87 -6.39 2.39
N VAL A 134 12.81 -7.60 1.84
CA VAL A 134 11.54 -8.23 1.46
C VAL A 134 11.07 -9.13 2.60
N ILE A 135 9.86 -8.85 3.09
CA ILE A 135 9.18 -9.67 4.10
C ILE A 135 8.19 -10.56 3.35
N SER A 136 8.27 -11.86 3.58
CA SER A 136 7.38 -12.83 2.94
C SER A 136 6.48 -13.51 3.96
N GLN A 137 5.23 -13.75 3.57
CA GLN A 137 4.26 -14.55 4.31
C GLN A 137 3.57 -15.52 3.36
N GLU A 138 3.31 -16.75 3.82
CA GLU A 138 2.48 -17.72 3.13
C GLU A 138 1.19 -17.93 3.92
N TRP A 139 0.06 -17.89 3.23
CA TRP A 139 -1.25 -18.10 3.80
C TRP A 139 -1.89 -19.36 3.17
N THR A 140 -2.38 -20.22 4.03
CA THR A 140 -3.12 -21.43 3.66
C THR A 140 -4.43 -21.46 4.43
N GLY A 141 -5.41 -22.22 3.90
CA GLY A 141 -6.69 -22.42 4.59
C GLY A 141 -7.65 -21.25 4.42
N GLU A 142 -8.68 -21.22 5.27
CA GLU A 142 -9.85 -20.34 5.14
C GLU A 142 -9.81 -19.12 6.09
N THR A 143 -8.71 -18.91 6.81
CA THR A 143 -8.61 -17.79 7.75
C THR A 143 -8.66 -16.48 6.98
N ARG A 144 -9.68 -15.66 7.24
CA ARG A 144 -9.81 -14.33 6.65
C ARG A 144 -8.68 -13.43 7.09
N ARG A 145 -8.14 -12.66 6.13
CA ARG A 145 -7.10 -11.66 6.37
C ARG A 145 -7.43 -10.37 5.64
N THR A 146 -7.18 -9.27 6.31
CA THR A 146 -7.27 -7.94 5.68
C THR A 146 -5.91 -7.26 5.82
N VAL A 147 -5.35 -6.86 4.70
CA VAL A 147 -4.05 -6.15 4.65
C VAL A 147 -4.32 -4.68 4.38
N PHE A 148 -3.72 -3.84 5.21
CA PHE A 148 -3.76 -2.39 5.07
C PHE A 148 -2.37 -1.87 4.75
N LEU A 149 -2.25 -1.10 3.69
CA LEU A 149 -1.05 -0.35 3.35
C LEU A 149 -1.43 1.11 3.19
N HIS A 150 -0.82 2.00 3.95
CA HIS A 150 -1.18 3.40 3.92
C HIS A 150 -0.02 4.36 4.17
N SER A 151 -0.16 5.60 3.67
CA SER A 151 0.72 6.72 3.96
C SER A 151 0.52 7.22 5.40
N ASP A 152 1.43 8.08 5.87
CA ASP A 152 1.33 8.68 7.21
C ASP A 152 0.19 9.71 7.35
N GLY A 153 -0.45 10.06 6.24
CA GLY A 153 -1.72 10.79 6.23
C GLY A 153 -2.91 10.03 6.84
N ILE A 154 -2.77 8.73 7.10
CA ILE A 154 -3.74 7.92 7.86
C ILE A 154 -3.18 7.68 9.25
N SER A 155 -3.96 8.00 10.29
CA SER A 155 -3.59 7.69 11.67
C SER A 155 -3.56 6.19 11.90
N SER A 156 -2.53 5.70 12.58
CA SER A 156 -2.40 4.29 12.98
C SER A 156 -3.13 3.95 14.29
N HIS A 157 -3.77 4.94 14.93
CA HIS A 157 -4.46 4.79 16.21
C HIS A 157 -5.90 4.28 16.05
N TRP A 158 -6.06 3.15 15.38
CA TRP A 158 -7.33 2.43 15.27
C TRP A 158 -7.13 0.98 15.72
N SER A 159 -8.18 0.40 16.33
CA SER A 159 -8.19 -0.99 16.77
C SER A 159 -9.06 -1.85 15.85
N PRO A 160 -8.62 -3.06 15.47
CA PRO A 160 -9.48 -3.99 14.72
C PRO A 160 -10.82 -4.27 15.39
N ASP A 161 -10.84 -4.34 16.73
CA ASP A 161 -12.06 -4.61 17.50
C ASP A 161 -13.11 -3.49 17.36
N GLU A 162 -12.66 -2.25 17.16
CA GLU A 162 -13.54 -1.11 16.91
C GLU A 162 -14.14 -1.14 15.49
N PHE A 163 -13.58 -1.97 14.60
CA PHE A 163 -13.92 -2.06 13.19
C PHE A 163 -14.40 -3.42 12.74
N GLU A 164 -14.72 -4.35 13.64
CA GLU A 164 -15.15 -5.70 13.26
C GLU A 164 -16.31 -5.68 12.24
N GLU A 165 -17.31 -4.84 12.47
CA GLU A 165 -18.39 -4.65 11.51
C GLU A 165 -17.90 -4.07 10.17
N THR A 166 -16.95 -3.13 10.21
CA THR A 166 -16.36 -2.53 9.01
C THR A 166 -15.54 -3.56 8.23
N LEU A 167 -14.78 -4.42 8.90
CA LEU A 167 -13.98 -5.46 8.26
C LEU A 167 -14.82 -6.52 7.53
N SER A 168 -16.11 -6.61 7.82
CA SER A 168 -17.03 -7.48 7.07
C SER A 168 -17.46 -6.90 5.73
N ARG A 169 -17.23 -5.62 5.48
CA ARG A 169 -17.59 -4.91 4.24
C ARG A 169 -16.61 -5.19 3.11
N SER A 170 -16.93 -4.70 1.92
CA SER A 170 -16.03 -4.78 0.76
C SER A 170 -14.73 -3.98 0.98
N ALA A 171 -13.65 -4.35 0.30
CA ALA A 171 -12.37 -3.66 0.41
C ALA A 171 -12.46 -2.15 0.07
N PRO A 172 -13.19 -1.71 -0.98
CA PRO A 172 -13.40 -0.28 -1.24
C PRO A 172 -14.15 0.45 -0.11
N GLU A 173 -15.18 -0.17 0.48
CA GLU A 173 -15.91 0.44 1.60
C GLU A 173 -15.04 0.61 2.83
N ILE A 174 -14.20 -0.39 3.14
CA ILE A 174 -13.23 -0.32 4.23
C ILE A 174 -12.23 0.82 3.98
N ALA A 175 -11.68 0.91 2.77
CA ALA A 175 -10.71 1.95 2.43
C ALA A 175 -11.31 3.36 2.59
N ASN A 176 -12.52 3.59 2.08
CA ASN A 176 -13.22 4.87 2.19
C ASN A 176 -13.53 5.22 3.65
N LYS A 177 -13.98 4.25 4.45
CA LYS A 177 -14.31 4.48 5.86
C LYS A 177 -13.08 4.82 6.68
N LEU A 178 -11.97 4.09 6.51
CA LEU A 178 -10.73 4.39 7.22
C LEU A 178 -10.15 5.76 6.81
N LEU A 179 -10.20 6.11 5.55
CA LEU A 179 -9.81 7.45 5.11
C LEU A 179 -10.68 8.54 5.76
N SER A 180 -11.99 8.35 5.79
CA SER A 180 -12.93 9.31 6.37
C SER A 180 -12.72 9.51 7.88
N GLU A 181 -12.50 8.43 8.63
CA GLU A 181 -12.41 8.46 10.09
C GLU A 181 -10.99 8.75 10.61
N PHE A 182 -9.96 8.29 9.91
CA PHE A 182 -8.55 8.36 10.36
C PHE A 182 -7.62 9.14 9.45
N GLY A 183 -8.10 9.62 8.31
CA GLY A 183 -7.35 10.52 7.46
C GLY A 183 -7.06 11.84 8.17
N ARG A 184 -5.78 12.25 8.20
CA ARG A 184 -5.37 13.53 8.77
C ARG A 184 -5.93 14.68 7.92
N THR A 185 -6.42 15.74 8.58
CA THR A 185 -7.07 16.86 7.90
C THR A 185 -6.09 17.86 7.27
N ASN A 186 -4.80 17.71 7.54
CA ASN A 186 -3.73 18.64 7.11
C ASN A 186 -2.65 17.95 6.27
N ASP A 187 -2.99 16.85 5.61
CA ASP A 187 -2.05 16.09 4.78
C ASP A 187 -2.78 15.41 3.62
N ASP A 188 -2.00 15.01 2.61
CA ASP A 188 -2.43 13.98 1.66
C ASP A 188 -2.60 12.67 2.43
N ALA A 189 -3.56 11.86 2.05
CA ALA A 189 -3.82 10.59 2.71
C ALA A 189 -4.22 9.52 1.68
N THR A 190 -3.59 8.36 1.76
CA THR A 190 -3.83 7.24 0.83
C THR A 190 -3.78 5.91 1.54
N ILE A 191 -4.75 5.06 1.28
CA ILE A 191 -4.85 3.71 1.81
C ILE A 191 -5.21 2.71 0.72
N ALA A 192 -4.54 1.56 0.76
CA ALA A 192 -4.87 0.36 0.02
C ALA A 192 -5.31 -0.74 0.98
N VAL A 193 -6.41 -1.40 0.66
CA VAL A 193 -6.97 -2.51 1.42
C VAL A 193 -7.01 -3.74 0.53
N THR A 194 -6.49 -4.86 1.01
CA THR A 194 -6.60 -6.16 0.36
C THR A 194 -7.27 -7.14 1.30
N LYS A 195 -8.34 -7.78 0.86
CA LYS A 195 -9.01 -8.84 1.61
C LYS A 195 -8.71 -10.20 1.00
N TYR A 196 -8.50 -11.17 1.86
CA TYR A 196 -8.38 -12.59 1.54
C TYR A 196 -9.37 -13.40 2.36
N GLY A 197 -10.09 -14.29 1.71
CA GLY A 197 -10.98 -15.21 2.38
C GLY A 197 -11.85 -16.01 1.42
N PRO A 198 -12.48 -17.12 1.88
CA PRO A 198 -13.41 -17.86 1.07
C PRO A 198 -14.68 -17.02 0.80
N GLY A 199 -15.10 -16.99 -0.46
CA GLY A 199 -16.31 -16.29 -0.88
C GLY A 199 -16.11 -14.81 -1.21
N GLU A 200 -14.88 -14.34 -1.39
CA GLU A 200 -14.57 -13.04 -1.97
C GLU A 200 -14.55 -13.17 -3.51
N ASP A 201 -15.66 -13.67 -4.07
CA ASP A 201 -15.86 -13.62 -5.52
C ASP A 201 -16.22 -12.17 -5.91
N ASP A 202 -15.53 -11.66 -6.91
CA ASP A 202 -15.79 -10.36 -7.51
C ASP A 202 -17.25 -10.32 -8.01
N ASP A 203 -18.09 -9.47 -7.41
CA ASP A 203 -19.29 -8.95 -8.02
C ASP A 203 -18.98 -7.73 -8.89
#